data_352fd59dfab3fa5a66db28c07b5ef15e
#
_entry.id   352fd59dfab3fa5a66db28c07b5ef15e
#
_cell.length_a   1.000
_cell.length_b   1.000
_cell.length_c   1.000
_cell.angle_alpha   90.00
_cell.angle_beta   90.00
_cell.angle_gamma   90.00
#
_symmetry.space_group_name_H-M   'P 1'
#
loop_
_entity.id
_entity.type
_entity.pdbx_description
1 polymer ?
#
loop_
_entity_poly.entity_id
_entity_poly.type
_entity_poly.pdbx_seq_one_letter_code
_entity_poly.pdbx_strand_id
1 'polypeptide(L)'
;MQVQLIRRKEKPIVRLKGELDHHTAEEFRDFVDRGLENNPVKHLILDLTHLSFMDSSGIGVLIGRFKKVNFRGGKVAVVNENKQVSRVLEVSGIYDIIKSYSSISKAVNDL
;
A
#
# COMPACT_ATOMS: atom_id res chain seq x y z
N MET A 1 -3.15 6.57 13.54
CA MET A 1 -3.06 5.52 12.52
C MET A 1 -2.33 4.31 13.09
N GLN A 2 -2.77 3.14 12.73
CA GLN A 2 -2.10 1.89 13.10
C GLN A 2 -1.56 1.23 11.83
N VAL A 3 -0.31 0.76 11.90
CA VAL A 3 0.34 0.10 10.77
C VAL A 3 0.89 -1.24 11.26
N GLN A 4 0.59 -2.31 10.53
CA GLN A 4 1.04 -3.66 10.86
C GLN A 4 1.67 -4.32 9.64
N LEU A 5 2.71 -5.09 9.87
CA LEU A 5 3.30 -5.94 8.84
C LEU A 5 2.92 -7.38 9.12
N ILE A 6 2.26 -8.02 8.16
CA ILE A 6 1.91 -9.44 8.22
C ILE A 6 2.41 -10.12 6.96
N ARG A 7 2.44 -11.45 6.95
CA ARG A 7 2.89 -12.24 5.80
C ARG A 7 1.89 -13.34 5.48
N ARG A 8 1.63 -13.55 4.20
CA ARG A 8 0.87 -14.69 3.68
C ARG A 8 1.59 -15.24 2.47
N LYS A 9 1.88 -16.54 2.47
CA LYS A 9 2.65 -17.21 1.41
C LYS A 9 3.95 -16.46 1.10
N GLU A 10 4.66 -16.04 2.16
CA GLU A 10 5.92 -15.29 2.10
C GLU A 10 5.82 -13.90 1.47
N LYS A 11 4.62 -13.41 1.19
CA LYS A 11 4.41 -12.07 0.66
C LYS A 11 4.10 -11.11 1.80
N PRO A 12 4.80 -9.97 1.89
CA PRO A 12 4.54 -9.00 2.94
C PRO A 12 3.28 -8.21 2.63
N ILE A 13 2.48 -8.02 3.67
CA ILE A 13 1.25 -7.24 3.61
C ILE A 13 1.36 -6.16 4.68
N VAL A 14 1.34 -4.90 4.28
CA VAL A 14 1.29 -3.77 5.22
C VAL A 14 -0.17 -3.35 5.34
N ARG A 15 -0.71 -3.52 6.55
CA ARG A 15 -2.10 -3.17 6.85
C ARG A 15 -2.15 -1.83 7.54
N LEU A 16 -2.99 -0.93 7.04
CA LEU A 16 -3.22 0.37 7.63
C LEU A 16 -4.64 0.46 8.18
N LYS A 17 -4.75 1.07 9.37
CA LYS A 17 -6.03 1.37 9.98
C LYS A 17 -6.04 2.84 10.40
N GLY A 18 -7.09 3.56 10.04
CA GLY A 18 -7.26 4.97 10.36
C GLY A 18 -7.28 5.84 9.13
N GLU A 19 -6.53 6.92 9.14
CA GLU A 19 -6.48 7.90 8.06
C GLU A 19 -5.06 8.04 7.52
N LEU A 20 -4.92 8.07 6.21
CA LEU A 20 -3.63 8.32 5.54
C LEU A 20 -3.67 9.71 4.92
N ASP A 21 -3.21 10.69 5.67
CA ASP A 21 -3.28 12.10 5.34
C ASP A 21 -1.92 12.77 5.54
N HIS A 22 -1.92 14.11 5.47
CA HIS A 22 -0.71 14.91 5.64
C HIS A 22 -0.02 14.66 7.00
N HIS A 23 -0.78 14.37 8.06
CA HIS A 23 -0.23 14.16 9.40
C HIS A 23 0.38 12.77 9.60
N THR A 24 -0.12 11.77 8.88
CA THR A 24 0.28 10.36 9.08
C THR A 24 1.17 9.81 7.96
N ALA A 25 1.29 10.53 6.85
CA ALA A 25 2.04 10.05 5.68
C ALA A 25 3.50 9.72 5.98
N GLU A 26 4.18 10.55 6.78
CA GLU A 26 5.58 10.32 7.11
C GLU A 26 5.77 9.09 7.98
N GLU A 27 4.91 8.88 8.97
CA GLU A 27 4.93 7.69 9.83
C GLU A 27 4.77 6.43 9.00
N PHE A 28 3.80 6.42 8.09
CA PHE A 28 3.57 5.30 7.19
C PHE A 28 4.79 5.03 6.30
N ARG A 29 5.33 6.07 5.68
CA ARG A 29 6.51 5.96 4.83
C ARG A 29 7.68 5.33 5.59
N ASP A 30 7.98 5.82 6.78
CA ASP A 30 9.11 5.34 7.57
C ASP A 30 8.92 3.87 7.99
N PHE A 31 7.68 3.50 8.32
CA PHE A 31 7.38 2.11 8.69
C PHE A 31 7.62 1.17 7.51
N VAL A 32 7.11 1.51 6.32
CA VAL A 32 7.26 0.65 5.15
C VAL A 32 8.72 0.59 4.70
N ASP A 33 9.41 1.72 4.68
CA ASP A 33 10.80 1.77 4.23
C ASP A 33 11.70 0.92 5.13
N ARG A 34 11.51 0.98 6.45
CA ARG A 34 12.25 0.13 7.39
C ARG A 34 11.95 -1.34 7.17
N GLY A 35 10.68 -1.66 6.93
CA GLY A 35 10.28 -3.03 6.62
C GLY A 35 10.94 -3.55 5.35
N LEU A 36 11.00 -2.75 4.30
CA LEU A 36 11.63 -3.12 3.03
C LEU A 36 13.15 -3.25 3.16
N GLU A 37 13.80 -2.41 3.96
CA GLU A 37 15.24 -2.49 4.18
C GLU A 37 15.63 -3.74 4.96
N ASN A 38 14.86 -4.08 6.00
CA ASN A 38 15.16 -5.21 6.87
C ASN A 38 14.72 -6.55 6.27
N ASN A 39 13.76 -6.53 5.36
CA ASN A 39 13.20 -7.73 4.75
C ASN A 39 13.06 -7.49 3.24
N PRO A 40 14.16 -7.55 2.48
CA PRO A 40 14.10 -7.31 1.05
C PRO A 40 13.18 -8.35 0.40
N VAL A 41 12.04 -7.88 -0.07
CA VAL A 41 11.04 -8.70 -0.74
C VAL A 41 10.81 -8.16 -2.13
N LYS A 42 10.37 -9.04 -3.03
CA LYS A 42 10.14 -8.61 -4.41
C LYS A 42 8.85 -7.78 -4.52
N HIS A 43 7.76 -8.26 -3.92
CA HIS A 43 6.45 -7.63 -4.06
C HIS A 43 5.93 -7.10 -2.73
N LEU A 44 5.04 -6.11 -2.78
CA LEU A 44 4.45 -5.50 -1.60
C LEU A 44 2.94 -5.38 -1.79
N ILE A 45 2.18 -5.82 -0.80
CA ILE A 45 0.73 -5.66 -0.76
C ILE A 45 0.39 -4.64 0.31
N LEU A 46 -0.38 -3.62 -0.05
CA LEU A 46 -0.86 -2.61 0.88
C LEU A 46 -2.35 -2.86 1.13
N ASP A 47 -2.67 -3.26 2.36
CA ASP A 47 -4.05 -3.51 2.76
C ASP A 47 -4.66 -2.21 3.30
N LEU A 48 -5.47 -1.57 2.49
CA LEU A 48 -6.14 -0.31 2.80
C LEU A 48 -7.60 -0.52 3.22
N THR A 49 -8.03 -1.78 3.45
CA THR A 49 -9.45 -2.07 3.74
C THR A 49 -9.94 -1.44 5.04
N HIS A 50 -9.06 -1.19 6.00
CA HIS A 50 -9.39 -0.55 7.27
C HIS A 50 -9.06 0.94 7.30
N LEU A 51 -8.70 1.50 6.16
CA LEU A 51 -8.45 2.93 6.02
C LEU A 51 -9.78 3.64 5.82
N SER A 52 -10.04 4.68 6.62
CA SER A 52 -11.29 5.44 6.54
C SER A 52 -11.18 6.69 5.68
N PHE A 53 -9.96 7.16 5.40
CA PHE A 53 -9.73 8.38 4.66
C PHE A 53 -8.34 8.40 4.04
N MET A 54 -8.24 8.99 2.84
CA MET A 54 -6.97 9.26 2.18
C MET A 54 -7.04 10.60 1.44
N ASP A 55 -5.94 11.34 1.45
CA ASP A 55 -5.77 12.55 0.63
C ASP A 55 -4.56 12.41 -0.30
N SER A 56 -4.19 13.51 -0.97
CA SER A 56 -3.07 13.52 -1.92
C SER A 56 -1.71 13.20 -1.29
N SER A 57 -1.54 13.45 0.01
CA SER A 57 -0.32 13.08 0.73
C SER A 57 -0.16 11.57 0.77
N GLY A 58 -1.27 10.84 0.94
CA GLY A 58 -1.30 9.38 0.87
C GLY A 58 -0.89 8.87 -0.51
N ILE A 59 -1.40 9.50 -1.56
CA ILE A 59 -1.03 9.15 -2.93
C ILE A 59 0.48 9.29 -3.14
N GLY A 60 1.06 10.40 -2.71
CA GLY A 60 2.50 10.63 -2.84
C GLY A 60 3.34 9.56 -2.16
N VAL A 61 2.93 9.14 -0.96
CA VAL A 61 3.61 8.08 -0.22
C VAL A 61 3.50 6.73 -0.94
N LEU A 62 2.32 6.40 -1.47
CA LEU A 62 2.13 5.15 -2.23
C LEU A 62 2.99 5.12 -3.48
N ILE A 63 3.05 6.22 -4.22
CA ILE A 63 3.88 6.32 -5.43
C ILE A 63 5.36 6.14 -5.08
N GLY A 64 5.83 6.74 -3.98
CA GLY A 64 7.21 6.57 -3.54
C GLY A 64 7.55 5.12 -3.22
N ARG A 65 6.63 4.41 -2.56
CA ARG A 65 6.81 2.97 -2.26
C ARG A 65 6.80 2.14 -3.53
N PHE A 66 5.92 2.47 -4.47
CA PHE A 66 5.90 1.83 -5.78
C PHE A 66 7.26 1.96 -6.49
N LYS A 67 7.84 3.15 -6.52
CA LYS A 67 9.12 3.38 -7.18
C LYS A 67 10.23 2.52 -6.56
N LYS A 68 10.29 2.42 -5.25
CA LYS A 68 11.28 1.59 -4.56
C LYS A 68 11.15 0.11 -4.90
N VAL A 69 9.93 -0.40 -4.87
CA VAL A 69 9.67 -1.82 -5.18
C VAL A 69 9.91 -2.09 -6.66
N ASN A 70 9.45 -1.21 -7.53
CA ASN A 70 9.62 -1.36 -8.97
C ASN A 70 11.10 -1.35 -9.37
N PHE A 71 11.91 -0.54 -8.72
CA PHE A 71 13.35 -0.50 -8.97
C PHE A 71 14.01 -1.86 -8.71
N ARG A 72 13.46 -2.66 -7.79
CA ARG A 72 13.93 -4.02 -7.49
C ARG A 72 13.30 -5.08 -8.39
N GLY A 73 12.52 -4.68 -9.38
CA GLY A 73 11.80 -5.60 -10.25
C GLY A 73 10.52 -6.17 -9.65
N GLY A 74 10.03 -5.59 -8.55
CA GLY A 74 8.83 -6.03 -7.89
C GLY A 74 7.58 -5.27 -8.32
N LYS A 75 6.45 -5.70 -7.74
CA LYS A 75 5.14 -5.09 -7.98
C LYS A 75 4.51 -4.69 -6.66
N VAL A 76 3.71 -3.62 -6.71
CA VAL A 76 2.90 -3.18 -5.56
C VAL A 76 1.43 -3.37 -5.92
N ALA A 77 0.69 -3.94 -4.98
CA ALA A 77 -0.76 -4.07 -5.08
C ALA A 77 -1.42 -3.39 -3.90
N VAL A 78 -2.63 -2.87 -4.11
CA VAL A 78 -3.47 -2.35 -3.03
C VAL A 78 -4.74 -3.19 -2.93
N VAL A 79 -5.22 -3.37 -1.70
CA VAL A 79 -6.51 -3.99 -1.41
C VAL A 79 -7.36 -2.93 -0.73
N ASN A 80 -8.52 -2.65 -1.31
CA ASN A 80 -9.37 -1.58 -0.82
C ASN A 80 -10.83 -1.79 -1.19
N GLU A 81 -11.73 -1.46 -0.25
CA GLU A 81 -13.18 -1.49 -0.46
C GLU A 81 -13.86 -0.17 -0.07
N ASN A 82 -13.13 0.78 0.49
CA ASN A 82 -13.68 2.07 0.89
C ASN A 82 -13.85 2.97 -0.34
N LYS A 83 -15.07 3.47 -0.54
CA LYS A 83 -15.40 4.28 -1.73
C LYS A 83 -14.64 5.61 -1.78
N GLN A 84 -14.43 6.27 -0.64
CA GLN A 84 -13.71 7.54 -0.58
C GLN A 84 -12.25 7.31 -0.97
N VAL A 85 -11.63 6.29 -0.41
CA VAL A 85 -10.23 5.92 -0.72
C VAL A 85 -10.10 5.50 -2.19
N SER A 86 -11.04 4.68 -2.69
CA SER A 86 -11.05 4.28 -4.11
C SER A 86 -11.12 5.47 -5.05
N ARG A 87 -11.92 6.46 -4.72
CA ARG A 87 -12.07 7.65 -5.54
C ARG A 87 -10.77 8.45 -5.61
N VAL A 88 -10.09 8.63 -4.48
CA VAL A 88 -8.80 9.32 -4.43
C VAL A 88 -7.77 8.57 -5.27
N LEU A 89 -7.71 7.25 -5.13
CA LEU A 89 -6.80 6.41 -5.91
C LEU A 89 -7.09 6.52 -7.41
N GLU A 90 -8.36 6.43 -7.79
CA GLU A 90 -8.80 6.50 -9.18
C GLU A 90 -8.47 7.86 -9.82
N VAL A 91 -8.83 8.95 -9.16
CA VAL A 91 -8.60 10.29 -9.66
C VAL A 91 -7.11 10.60 -9.82
N SER A 92 -6.27 10.05 -8.95
CA SER A 92 -4.82 10.25 -9.02
C SER A 92 -4.15 9.54 -10.20
N GLY A 93 -4.81 8.58 -10.82
CA GLY A 93 -4.24 7.76 -11.88
C GLY A 93 -3.32 6.65 -11.38
N ILE A 94 -3.25 6.42 -10.07
CA ILE A 94 -2.32 5.44 -9.50
C ILE A 94 -2.60 4.00 -9.98
N TYR A 95 -3.83 3.71 -10.39
CA TYR A 95 -4.18 2.38 -10.90
C TYR A 95 -3.50 2.04 -12.22
N ASP A 96 -2.90 3.01 -12.90
CA ASP A 96 -2.10 2.75 -14.09
C ASP A 96 -0.75 2.08 -13.74
N ILE A 97 -0.31 2.19 -12.50
CA ILE A 97 1.00 1.68 -12.05
C ILE A 97 0.90 0.66 -10.92
N ILE A 98 -0.19 0.67 -10.14
CA ILE A 98 -0.41 -0.23 -9.01
C ILE A 98 -1.67 -1.04 -9.26
N LYS A 99 -1.58 -2.37 -9.09
CA LYS A 99 -2.75 -3.24 -9.22
C LYS A 99 -3.66 -3.12 -8.02
N SER A 100 -4.97 -3.16 -8.26
CA SER A 100 -5.99 -3.11 -7.22
C SER A 100 -6.72 -4.44 -7.13
N TYR A 101 -6.97 -4.89 -5.91
CA TYR A 101 -7.69 -6.12 -5.63
C TYR A 101 -8.78 -5.86 -4.60
N SER A 102 -9.86 -6.64 -4.67
CA SER A 102 -10.96 -6.53 -3.71
C SER A 102 -10.73 -7.34 -2.43
N SER A 103 -9.73 -8.22 -2.42
CA SER A 103 -9.42 -9.02 -1.23
C SER A 103 -7.93 -9.34 -1.14
N ILE A 104 -7.49 -9.61 0.08
CA ILE A 104 -6.11 -10.04 0.36
C ILE A 104 -5.80 -11.34 -0.39
N SER A 105 -6.74 -12.30 -0.37
CA SER A 105 -6.53 -13.59 -1.04
C SER A 105 -6.26 -13.45 -2.53
N LYS A 106 -7.00 -12.57 -3.20
CA LYS A 106 -6.79 -12.33 -4.63
C LYS A 106 -5.42 -11.69 -4.90
N ALA A 107 -5.02 -10.71 -4.08
CA ALA A 107 -3.72 -10.07 -4.20
C ALA A 107 -2.58 -11.08 -3.98
N VAL A 108 -2.66 -11.88 -2.93
CA VAL A 108 -1.64 -12.88 -2.60
C VAL A 108 -1.51 -13.92 -3.70
N ASN A 109 -2.62 -14.37 -4.28
CA ASN A 109 -2.59 -15.42 -5.30
C ASN A 109 -2.11 -14.91 -6.67
N ASP A 110 -2.33 -13.62 -6.97
CA ASP A 110 -2.00 -13.05 -8.29
C ASP A 110 -0.58 -12.49 -8.35
N LEU A 111 -0.04 -12.02 -7.24
CA LEU A 111 1.33 -11.55 -7.19
C LEU A 111 2.28 -12.72 -7.01
#